data_2ef6b334e89297defdeb838cdb681cdf
#
_entry.id   2ef6b334e89297defdeb838cdb681cdf
#
_cell.length_a   1.000
_cell.length_b   1.000
_cell.length_c   1.000
_cell.angle_alpha   90.00
_cell.angle_beta   90.00
_cell.angle_gamma   90.00
#
_symmetry.space_group_name_H-M   'P 1'
#
loop_
_entity.id
_entity.type
_entity.pdbx_description
1 polymer ?
#
loop_
_entity_poly.entity_id
_entity_poly.type
_entity_poly.pdbx_seq_one_letter_code
_entity_poly.pdbx_strand_id
1 'polypeptide(L)'
;VAITTDQGMEDVARLINNVSPNAAYTYIATGSASTAESATQTSLGAENTQYGGQRQAATCEYEVPFKSKWEILLSFNGPVSIREIGLFNNSSAGRMFMRHVYDETMSKVSGQNLKITIYYTMVRV
;
A
#
# COMPACT_ATOMS: atom_id res chain seq x y z
N VAL A 1 6.15 -1.12 12.00
CA VAL A 1 4.68 -1.09 12.12
C VAL A 1 4.11 -0.17 11.06
N ALA A 2 3.11 -0.64 10.34
CA ALA A 2 2.44 0.18 9.32
C ALA A 2 1.74 1.37 9.98
N ILE A 3 1.81 2.53 9.31
CA ILE A 3 1.14 3.75 9.77
C ILE A 3 0.07 4.13 8.75
N THR A 4 -1.16 4.36 9.25
CA THR A 4 -2.21 5.01 8.48
C THR A 4 -1.87 6.50 8.36
N THR A 5 -1.89 7.02 7.12
CA THR A 5 -1.53 8.42 6.88
C THR A 5 -2.68 9.36 7.24
N ASP A 6 -2.37 10.65 7.35
CA ASP A 6 -3.38 11.69 7.51
C ASP A 6 -4.37 11.69 6.34
N GLN A 7 -3.86 11.50 5.11
CA GLN A 7 -4.72 11.38 3.93
C GLN A 7 -5.69 10.19 4.06
N GLY A 8 -5.21 9.05 4.51
CA GLY A 8 -6.04 7.87 4.70
C GLY A 8 -7.14 8.09 5.74
N MET A 9 -6.84 8.71 6.86
CA MET A 9 -7.82 9.01 7.90
C MET A 9 -8.85 10.02 7.42
N GLU A 10 -8.42 11.06 6.71
CA GLU A 10 -9.32 12.04 6.11
C GLU A 10 -10.28 11.38 5.13
N ASP A 11 -9.78 10.49 4.29
CA ASP A 11 -10.59 9.82 3.27
C ASP A 11 -11.64 8.89 3.90
N VAL A 12 -11.30 8.18 4.97
CA VAL A 12 -12.28 7.37 5.71
C VAL A 12 -13.38 8.26 6.29
N ALA A 13 -13.02 9.39 6.89
CA ALA A 13 -13.99 10.32 7.46
C ALA A 13 -14.92 10.91 6.39
N ARG A 14 -14.41 11.25 5.23
CA ARG A 14 -15.20 11.76 4.10
C ARG A 14 -16.13 10.70 3.52
N LEU A 15 -15.68 9.46 3.48
CA LEU A 15 -16.47 8.35 2.94
C LEU A 15 -17.71 8.06 3.80
N ILE A 16 -17.57 8.13 5.11
CA ILE A 16 -18.67 7.81 6.05
C ILE A 16 -19.88 8.70 5.82
N ASN A 17 -19.67 9.99 5.56
CA ASN A 17 -20.77 10.94 5.37
C ASN A 17 -20.93 11.40 3.91
N ASN A 18 -20.17 10.83 3.00
CA ASN A 18 -20.20 11.14 1.56
C ASN A 18 -19.96 12.63 1.25
N VAL A 19 -19.14 13.30 2.05
CA VAL A 19 -18.77 14.70 1.81
C VAL A 19 -17.45 14.72 1.02
N SER A 20 -17.54 15.01 -0.30
CA SER A 20 -16.43 15.05 -1.22
C SER A 20 -15.51 13.81 -1.08
N PRO A 21 -16.07 12.57 -1.17
CA PRO A 21 -15.27 11.37 -0.99
C PRO A 21 -14.25 11.20 -2.12
N ASN A 22 -13.06 10.70 -1.77
CA ASN A 22 -12.06 10.31 -2.75
C ASN A 22 -12.30 8.84 -3.20
N ALA A 23 -11.66 8.45 -4.29
CA ALA A 23 -11.76 7.08 -4.80
C ALA A 23 -11.25 6.07 -3.76
N ALA A 24 -11.79 4.86 -3.79
CA ALA A 24 -11.37 3.76 -2.92
C ALA A 24 -9.90 3.38 -3.19
N TYR A 25 -9.25 2.85 -2.16
CA TYR A 25 -7.86 2.41 -2.22
C TYR A 25 -7.81 0.99 -2.78
N THR A 26 -7.28 0.84 -3.97
CA THR A 26 -7.26 -0.44 -4.69
C THR A 26 -5.90 -0.80 -5.29
N TYR A 27 -4.86 0.00 -5.04
CA TYR A 27 -3.53 -0.21 -5.63
C TYR A 27 -2.49 -0.40 -4.54
N ILE A 28 -1.62 -1.39 -4.74
CA ILE A 28 -0.44 -1.62 -3.89
C ILE A 28 0.80 -1.19 -4.65
N ALA A 29 1.66 -0.40 -4.00
CA ALA A 29 2.96 0.01 -4.52
C ALA A 29 4.07 -0.52 -3.62
N THR A 30 5.23 -0.77 -4.21
CA THR A 30 6.45 -1.13 -3.49
C THR A 30 7.52 -0.09 -3.73
N GLY A 31 8.49 -0.01 -2.83
CA GLY A 31 9.61 0.91 -2.97
C GLY A 31 10.83 0.42 -2.21
N SER A 32 11.94 1.14 -2.36
CA SER A 32 13.23 0.75 -1.79
C SER A 32 13.71 1.65 -0.65
N ALA A 33 12.97 2.71 -0.30
CA ALA A 33 13.40 3.62 0.76
C ALA A 33 13.20 3.04 2.15
N SER A 34 14.13 3.35 3.05
CA SER A 34 14.10 2.91 4.45
C SER A 34 13.78 4.04 5.43
N THR A 35 13.40 5.20 4.94
CA THR A 35 12.99 6.33 5.78
C THR A 35 11.85 5.93 6.70
N ALA A 36 11.92 6.32 7.97
CA ALA A 36 10.91 5.97 8.96
C ALA A 36 9.50 6.41 8.53
N GLU A 37 8.51 5.61 8.88
CA GLU A 37 7.11 5.88 8.61
C GLU A 37 6.63 7.13 9.37
N SER A 38 5.80 7.95 8.72
CA SER A 38 5.20 9.12 9.34
C SER A 38 3.80 9.34 8.78
N ALA A 39 2.89 9.77 9.64
CA ALA A 39 1.50 10.06 9.27
C ALA A 39 1.36 11.16 8.21
N THR A 40 2.33 12.06 8.13
CA THR A 40 2.30 13.17 7.17
C THR A 40 2.79 12.80 5.77
N GLN A 41 3.28 11.58 5.57
CA GLN A 41 3.75 11.13 4.26
C GLN A 41 2.60 10.94 3.29
N THR A 42 2.83 11.33 2.04
CA THR A 42 1.83 11.28 0.96
C THR A 42 2.27 10.39 -0.20
N SER A 43 3.47 9.82 -0.12
CA SER A 43 4.04 8.94 -1.16
C SER A 43 5.10 8.03 -0.53
N LEU A 44 5.49 6.99 -1.26
CA LEU A 44 6.67 6.21 -0.91
C LEU A 44 7.93 7.03 -1.13
N GLY A 45 9.00 6.71 -0.39
CA GLY A 45 10.26 7.41 -0.50
C GLY A 45 10.98 7.15 -1.83
N ALA A 46 10.87 5.92 -2.35
CA ALA A 46 11.50 5.52 -3.61
C ALA A 46 10.67 4.41 -4.27
N GLU A 47 9.55 4.79 -4.88
CA GLU A 47 8.63 3.84 -5.49
C GLU A 47 9.28 3.09 -6.67
N ASN A 48 9.11 1.76 -6.70
CA ASN A 48 9.54 0.94 -7.81
C ASN A 48 8.61 1.14 -9.01
N THR A 49 9.19 1.20 -10.23
CA THR A 49 8.43 1.52 -11.44
C THR A 49 8.59 0.50 -12.55
N GLN A 50 9.31 -0.61 -12.32
CA GLN A 50 9.59 -1.59 -13.37
C GLN A 50 9.85 -2.99 -12.81
N TYR A 51 10.04 -3.95 -13.70
CA TYR A 51 10.39 -5.35 -13.43
C TYR A 51 9.39 -6.12 -12.59
N GLY A 52 8.11 -5.72 -12.62
CA GLY A 52 7.05 -6.37 -11.85
C GLY A 52 6.88 -5.82 -10.44
N GLY A 53 7.72 -4.88 -10.01
CA GLY A 53 7.61 -4.20 -8.72
C GLY A 53 6.79 -2.91 -8.77
N GLN A 54 6.36 -2.48 -9.96
CA GLN A 54 5.58 -1.26 -10.11
C GLN A 54 4.19 -1.39 -9.45
N ARG A 55 3.56 -0.25 -9.22
CA ARG A 55 2.22 -0.17 -8.64
C ARG A 55 1.21 -0.92 -9.49
N GLN A 56 0.39 -1.75 -8.87
CA GLN A 56 -0.60 -2.58 -9.56
C GLN A 56 -1.87 -2.66 -8.74
N ALA A 57 -2.99 -2.93 -9.44
CA ALA A 57 -4.27 -3.14 -8.79
C ALA A 57 -4.25 -4.41 -7.94
N ALA A 58 -4.77 -4.32 -6.73
CA ALA A 58 -4.89 -5.44 -5.80
C ALA A 58 -6.30 -6.05 -5.86
N THR A 59 -6.42 -7.29 -5.43
CA THR A 59 -7.71 -7.89 -5.12
C THR A 59 -8.18 -7.35 -3.78
N CYS A 60 -9.39 -6.76 -3.76
CA CYS A 60 -9.95 -6.14 -2.58
C CYS A 60 -11.12 -6.96 -2.07
N GLU A 61 -11.14 -7.28 -0.78
CA GLU A 61 -12.16 -8.09 -0.16
C GLU A 61 -12.56 -7.54 1.22
N TYR A 62 -13.79 -7.83 1.62
CA TYR A 62 -14.20 -7.68 3.00
C TYR A 62 -14.04 -9.02 3.70
N GLU A 63 -13.43 -9.02 4.87
CA GLU A 63 -13.26 -10.24 5.68
C GLU A 63 -13.81 -10.00 7.09
N VAL A 64 -14.63 -10.94 7.55
CA VAL A 64 -15.20 -10.86 8.90
C VAL A 64 -14.14 -11.13 9.96
N PRO A 65 -14.21 -10.47 11.12
CA PRO A 65 -15.05 -9.32 11.41
C PRO A 65 -14.33 -8.00 11.13
N PHE A 66 -14.97 -7.08 10.44
CA PHE A 66 -14.54 -5.68 10.32
C PHE A 66 -13.19 -5.44 9.66
N LYS A 67 -12.80 -6.29 8.70
CA LYS A 67 -11.51 -6.17 8.01
C LYS A 67 -11.68 -5.83 6.53
N SER A 68 -10.91 -4.85 6.07
CA SER A 68 -10.62 -4.70 4.65
C SER A 68 -9.34 -5.45 4.34
N LYS A 69 -9.33 -6.18 3.23
CA LYS A 69 -8.19 -6.98 2.80
C LYS A 69 -7.80 -6.61 1.39
N TRP A 70 -6.50 -6.40 1.18
CA TRP A 70 -5.90 -6.20 -0.14
C TRP A 70 -4.83 -7.24 -0.35
N GLU A 71 -4.83 -7.88 -1.51
CA GLU A 71 -3.87 -8.93 -1.82
C GLU A 71 -3.38 -8.80 -3.25
N ILE A 72 -2.08 -9.01 -3.45
CA ILE A 72 -1.46 -9.02 -4.76
C ILE A 72 -0.34 -10.05 -4.80
N LEU A 73 -0.20 -10.73 -5.94
CA LEU A 73 0.96 -11.54 -6.25
C LEU A 73 1.80 -10.82 -7.29
N LEU A 74 2.98 -10.37 -6.89
CA LEU A 74 3.93 -9.73 -7.80
C LEU A 74 4.85 -10.79 -8.42
N SER A 75 5.03 -10.70 -9.73
CA SER A 75 5.95 -11.57 -10.48
C SER A 75 7.05 -10.71 -11.08
N PHE A 76 8.30 -11.02 -10.75
CA PHE A 76 9.44 -10.19 -11.13
C PHE A 76 10.13 -10.72 -12.39
N ASN A 77 10.51 -9.81 -13.28
CA ASN A 77 11.27 -10.13 -14.48
C ASN A 77 12.60 -9.36 -14.56
N GLY A 78 13.08 -8.88 -13.44
CA GLY A 78 14.35 -8.19 -13.29
C GLY A 78 14.62 -7.88 -11.83
N PRO A 79 15.75 -7.20 -11.51
CA PRO A 79 16.11 -6.90 -10.14
C PRO A 79 15.19 -5.84 -9.53
N VAL A 80 14.61 -6.13 -8.36
CA VAL A 80 13.75 -5.21 -7.60
C VAL A 80 14.14 -5.29 -6.14
N SER A 81 14.34 -4.15 -5.50
CA SER A 81 14.55 -4.06 -4.06
C SER A 81 13.29 -3.55 -3.38
N ILE A 82 12.82 -4.26 -2.36
CA ILE A 82 11.60 -3.90 -1.64
C ILE A 82 11.94 -3.70 -0.17
N ARG A 83 11.75 -2.47 0.30
CA ARG A 83 11.92 -2.06 1.70
C ARG A 83 10.66 -1.42 2.26
N GLU A 84 9.79 -0.91 1.40
CA GLU A 84 8.56 -0.21 1.77
C GLU A 84 7.40 -0.65 0.90
N ILE A 85 6.19 -0.58 1.43
CA ILE A 85 4.96 -0.74 0.67
C ILE A 85 3.97 0.36 1.02
N GLY A 86 3.05 0.64 0.12
CA GLY A 86 1.98 1.60 0.33
C GLY A 86 0.71 1.20 -0.39
N LEU A 87 -0.40 1.74 0.09
CA LEU A 87 -1.72 1.51 -0.45
C LEU A 87 -2.24 2.83 -1.03
N PHE A 88 -2.64 2.82 -2.30
CA PHE A 88 -3.00 4.03 -3.05
C PHE A 88 -4.38 3.92 -3.67
N ASN A 89 -4.99 5.08 -3.95
CA ASN A 89 -6.31 5.13 -4.58
C ASN A 89 -6.26 5.44 -6.08
N ASN A 90 -5.08 5.39 -6.70
CA ASN A 90 -4.92 5.65 -8.12
C ASN A 90 -3.75 4.83 -8.66
N SER A 91 -3.75 4.55 -9.96
CA SER A 91 -2.68 3.82 -10.63
C SER A 91 -1.36 4.60 -10.70
N SER A 92 -1.42 5.92 -10.57
CA SER A 92 -0.26 6.79 -10.46
C SER A 92 -0.60 8.00 -9.62
N ALA A 93 0.39 8.61 -8.94
CA ALA A 93 0.15 9.70 -7.99
C ALA A 93 -0.95 9.32 -6.99
N GLY A 94 -2.00 10.11 -6.84
CA GLY A 94 -3.12 9.80 -5.95
C GLY A 94 -2.78 9.97 -4.48
N ARG A 95 -3.65 9.44 -3.64
CA ARG A 95 -3.56 9.56 -2.18
C ARG A 95 -3.08 8.23 -1.60
N MET A 96 -2.27 8.30 -0.56
CA MET A 96 -1.72 7.13 0.12
C MET A 96 -2.46 6.90 1.44
N PHE A 97 -3.00 5.68 1.62
CA PHE A 97 -3.72 5.30 2.84
C PHE A 97 -2.78 4.92 3.97
N MET A 98 -1.72 4.17 3.67
CA MET A 98 -0.77 3.68 4.65
C MET A 98 0.58 3.45 4.02
N ARG A 99 1.62 3.46 4.86
CA ARG A 99 2.98 3.08 4.49
C ARG A 99 3.54 2.14 5.54
N HIS A 100 4.22 1.11 5.08
CA HIS A 100 4.96 0.19 5.94
C HIS A 100 6.39 0.07 5.44
N VAL A 101 7.34 0.15 6.38
CA VAL A 101 8.76 -0.07 6.10
C VAL A 101 9.17 -1.37 6.77
N TYR A 102 9.73 -2.30 5.99
CA TYR A 102 10.22 -3.57 6.49
C TYR A 102 11.57 -3.36 7.19
N ASP A 103 11.89 -4.26 8.13
CA ASP A 103 13.16 -4.21 8.85
C ASP A 103 14.37 -4.48 7.96
N GLU A 104 14.16 -5.25 6.88
CA GLU A 104 15.20 -5.62 5.95
C GLU A 104 14.74 -5.42 4.51
N THR A 105 15.68 -5.17 3.62
CA THR A 105 15.41 -5.08 2.18
C THR A 105 15.26 -6.48 1.59
N MET A 106 14.16 -6.72 0.88
CA MET A 106 13.98 -7.93 0.09
C MET A 106 14.51 -7.66 -1.33
N SER A 107 15.50 -8.45 -1.74
CA SER A 107 16.06 -8.37 -3.11
C SER A 107 15.42 -9.45 -3.96
N LYS A 108 14.72 -9.05 -5.00
CA LYS A 108 14.05 -9.96 -5.94
C LYS A 108 14.75 -9.93 -7.29
N VAL A 109 14.75 -11.07 -7.98
CA VAL A 109 15.33 -11.22 -9.31
C VAL A 109 14.32 -11.88 -10.24
N SER A 110 14.63 -11.91 -11.53
CA SER A 110 13.75 -12.51 -12.54
C SER A 110 13.36 -13.95 -12.16
N GLY A 111 12.08 -14.25 -12.30
CA GLY A 111 11.51 -15.57 -11.99
C GLY A 111 11.03 -15.73 -10.54
N GLN A 112 11.28 -14.77 -9.68
CA GLN A 112 10.78 -14.79 -8.30
C GLN A 112 9.44 -14.09 -8.18
N ASN A 113 8.70 -14.40 -7.11
CA ASN A 113 7.40 -13.82 -6.82
C ASN A 113 7.38 -13.29 -5.38
N LEU A 114 6.42 -12.40 -5.11
CA LEU A 114 6.12 -11.93 -3.76
C LEU A 114 4.62 -11.73 -3.63
N LYS A 115 4.04 -12.35 -2.61
CA LYS A 115 2.64 -12.12 -2.26
C LYS A 115 2.58 -11.10 -1.13
N ILE A 116 1.82 -10.04 -1.34
CA ILE A 116 1.58 -9.00 -0.33
C ILE A 116 0.11 -9.06 0.07
N THR A 117 -0.14 -9.19 1.37
CA THR A 117 -1.49 -9.13 1.93
C THR A 117 -1.52 -8.03 2.98
N ILE A 118 -2.48 -7.11 2.83
CA ILE A 118 -2.67 -6.00 3.76
C ILE A 118 -4.06 -6.12 4.37
N TYR A 119 -4.14 -5.99 5.70
CA TYR A 119 -5.39 -5.92 6.43
C TYR A 119 -5.53 -4.58 7.11
N TYR A 120 -6.74 -4.01 7.01
CA TYR A 120 -7.13 -2.88 7.85
C TYR A 120 -8.32 -3.32 8.70
N THR A 121 -8.10 -3.38 10.01
CA THR A 121 -9.11 -3.88 10.96
C THR A 121 -9.70 -2.72 11.75
N MET A 122 -11.03 -2.62 11.75
CA MET A 122 -11.72 -1.67 12.62
C MET A 122 -11.88 -2.29 14.00
N VAL A 123 -11.44 -1.56 15.02
CA VAL A 123 -11.48 -2.03 16.42
C VAL A 123 -12.29 -1.05 17.25
N ARG A 124 -13.22 -1.60 18.03
CA ARG A 124 -14.01 -0.79 18.97
C ARG A 124 -13.20 -0.60 20.24
N VAL A 125 -13.13 0.65 20.70
CA VAL A 125 -12.37 1.02 21.88
C VAL A 125 -13.29 1.24 23.05
#